data_7a3e47c15a8596bd5d92d0a2440aa04e
#
_entry.id   7a3e47c15a8596bd5d92d0a2440aa04e
#
_cell.length_a   1.000
_cell.length_b   1.000
_cell.length_c   1.000
_cell.angle_alpha   90.00
_cell.angle_beta   90.00
_cell.angle_gamma   90.00
#
_symmetry.space_group_name_H-M   'P 1'
#
loop_
_entity.id
_entity.type
_entity.pdbx_description
1 polymer ?
#
loop_
_entity_poly.entity_id
_entity_poly.type
_entity_poly.pdbx_seq_one_letter_code
_entity_poly.pdbx_strand_id
1 'polypeptide(L)'
;MEISFDLAKDTANIQERGIPLAFGAVILARAVGEIEDTRKDYGEVRQRAFAEIEGKWFQCVYTLRGNVRHIITVHRINEKRVKRWLSR
;
A
#
# COMPACT_ATOMS: atom_id res chain seq x y z
N MET A 1 3.79 -6.82 13.33
CA MET A 1 2.61 -6.77 12.42
C MET A 1 2.72 -7.90 11.42
N GLU A 2 1.64 -8.65 11.28
CA GLU A 2 1.60 -9.76 10.34
C GLU A 2 1.02 -9.31 8.99
N ILE A 3 1.66 -9.71 7.90
CA ILE A 3 1.18 -9.43 6.54
C ILE A 3 0.96 -10.72 5.78
N SER A 4 0.13 -10.65 4.75
CA SER A 4 -0.03 -11.72 3.77
C SER A 4 -0.18 -11.09 2.39
N PHE A 5 -0.07 -11.89 1.35
CA PHE A 5 -0.33 -11.47 -0.03
C PHE A 5 -0.48 -12.69 -0.92
N ASP A 6 -1.10 -12.47 -2.07
CA ASP A 6 -1.27 -13.49 -3.09
C ASP A 6 0.00 -13.58 -3.93
N LEU A 7 0.53 -14.80 -4.14
CA LEU A 7 1.79 -14.98 -4.86
C LEU A 7 1.71 -14.54 -6.33
N ALA A 8 0.57 -14.75 -6.98
CA ALA A 8 0.40 -14.30 -8.35
C ALA A 8 0.39 -12.77 -8.44
N LYS A 9 -0.21 -12.12 -7.46
CA LYS A 9 -0.21 -10.65 -7.36
C LYS A 9 1.20 -10.12 -7.10
N ASP A 10 1.97 -10.81 -6.26
CA ASP A 10 3.36 -10.45 -6.01
C ASP A 10 4.18 -10.50 -7.29
N THR A 11 4.08 -11.58 -8.04
CA THR A 11 4.76 -11.72 -9.31
C THR A 11 4.39 -10.58 -10.27
N ALA A 12 3.10 -10.27 -10.38
CA ALA A 12 2.62 -9.19 -11.23
C ALA A 12 3.17 -7.83 -10.77
N ASN A 13 3.18 -7.58 -9.46
CA ASN A 13 3.67 -6.32 -8.92
C ASN A 13 5.16 -6.13 -9.20
N ILE A 14 5.93 -7.20 -9.08
CA ILE A 14 7.36 -7.17 -9.41
C ILE A 14 7.56 -6.88 -10.90
N GLN A 15 6.81 -7.57 -11.77
CA GLN A 15 6.94 -7.38 -13.22
C GLN A 15 6.53 -5.98 -13.67
N GLU A 16 5.45 -5.46 -13.11
CA GLU A 16 4.90 -4.17 -13.54
C GLU A 16 5.59 -2.98 -12.88
N ARG A 17 6.05 -3.13 -11.64
CA ARG A 17 6.52 -2.00 -10.83
C ARG A 17 7.93 -2.20 -10.25
N GLY A 18 8.49 -3.41 -10.36
CA GLY A 18 9.80 -3.71 -9.82
C GLY A 18 9.84 -3.82 -8.29
N ILE A 19 8.70 -3.96 -7.63
CA ILE A 19 8.61 -3.94 -6.18
C ILE A 19 7.88 -5.17 -5.68
N PRO A 20 8.48 -5.97 -4.77
CA PRO A 20 7.78 -7.11 -4.17
C PRO A 20 6.73 -6.63 -3.18
N LEU A 21 5.61 -7.35 -3.06
CA LEU A 21 4.55 -6.98 -2.12
C LEU A 21 5.01 -7.03 -0.67
N ALA A 22 6.00 -7.85 -0.34
CA ALA A 22 6.57 -7.89 1.02
C ALA A 22 7.13 -6.53 1.46
N PHE A 23 7.52 -5.66 0.52
CA PHE A 23 7.97 -4.31 0.82
C PHE A 23 6.87 -3.47 1.48
N GLY A 24 5.61 -3.87 1.30
CA GLY A 24 4.48 -3.24 1.98
C GLY A 24 4.63 -3.24 3.50
N ALA A 25 5.30 -4.24 4.07
CA ALA A 25 5.54 -4.27 5.51
C ALA A 25 6.39 -3.08 5.96
N VAL A 26 7.39 -2.69 5.15
CA VAL A 26 8.24 -1.53 5.44
C VAL A 26 7.42 -0.24 5.33
N ILE A 27 6.60 -0.14 4.29
CA ILE A 27 5.74 1.04 4.09
C ILE A 27 4.78 1.19 5.27
N LEU A 28 4.12 0.10 5.68
CA LEU A 28 3.16 0.14 6.77
C LEU A 28 3.82 0.50 8.10
N ALA A 29 5.04 0.00 8.34
CA ALA A 29 5.78 0.32 9.57
C ALA A 29 6.19 1.79 9.64
N ARG A 30 6.35 2.46 8.50
CA ARG A 30 6.82 3.85 8.41
C ARG A 30 5.75 4.81 7.90
N ALA A 31 4.50 4.36 7.81
CA ALA A 31 3.43 5.17 7.25
C ALA A 31 3.26 6.48 8.02
N VAL A 32 3.19 7.59 7.30
CA VAL A 32 2.93 8.91 7.87
C VAL A 32 1.45 9.23 7.86
N GLY A 33 0.64 8.45 7.16
CA GLY A 33 -0.80 8.60 7.13
C GLY A 33 -1.44 7.51 6.30
N GLU A 34 -2.72 7.28 6.55
CA GLU A 34 -3.54 6.33 5.82
C GLU A 34 -4.91 6.92 5.55
N ILE A 35 -5.49 6.54 4.42
CA ILE A 35 -6.87 6.88 4.09
C ILE A 35 -7.57 5.66 3.54
N GLU A 36 -8.88 5.61 3.71
CA GLU A 36 -9.68 4.55 3.09
C GLU A 36 -9.70 4.75 1.57
N ASP A 37 -9.54 3.65 0.83
CA ASP A 37 -9.63 3.69 -0.63
C ASP A 37 -11.08 3.57 -1.05
N THR A 38 -11.68 4.71 -1.34
CA THR A 38 -13.09 4.81 -1.76
C THR A 38 -13.24 5.07 -3.26
N ARG A 39 -12.14 4.93 -4.04
CA ARG A 39 -12.16 5.22 -5.48
C ARG A 39 -13.06 4.26 -6.25
N LYS A 40 -13.35 3.10 -5.68
CA LYS A 40 -14.13 2.05 -6.30
C LYS A 40 -14.79 1.21 -5.20
N ASP A 41 -15.87 0.52 -5.53
CA ASP A 41 -16.45 -0.48 -4.64
C ASP A 41 -15.73 -1.81 -4.87
N TYR A 42 -14.94 -2.22 -3.89
CA TYR A 42 -14.14 -3.45 -3.98
C TYR A 42 -14.81 -4.63 -3.29
N GLY A 43 -16.00 -4.43 -2.70
CA GLY A 43 -16.65 -5.45 -1.90
C GLY A 43 -15.96 -5.67 -0.54
N GLU A 44 -14.99 -4.85 -0.20
CA GLU A 44 -14.23 -4.89 1.06
C GLU A 44 -13.64 -3.52 1.33
N VAL A 45 -13.36 -3.24 2.60
CA VAL A 45 -12.67 -1.99 2.98
C VAL A 45 -11.19 -2.15 2.67
N ARG A 46 -10.64 -1.21 1.90
CA ARG A 46 -9.21 -1.14 1.60
C ARG A 46 -8.64 0.16 2.12
N GLN A 47 -7.40 0.09 2.62
CA GLN A 47 -6.66 1.25 3.12
C GLN A 47 -5.49 1.54 2.19
N ARG A 48 -5.19 2.82 2.05
CA ARG A 48 -4.01 3.32 1.34
C ARG A 48 -3.09 3.95 2.36
N ALA A 49 -1.91 3.38 2.54
CA ALA A 49 -0.89 3.89 3.45
C ALA A 49 0.26 4.50 2.65
N PHE A 50 0.81 5.60 3.14
CA PHE A 50 1.85 6.34 2.45
C PHE A 50 3.08 6.48 3.34
N ALA A 51 4.26 6.26 2.78
CA ALA A 51 5.52 6.42 3.50
C ALA A 51 6.61 6.96 2.58
N GLU A 52 7.51 7.76 3.17
CA GLU A 52 8.74 8.15 2.52
C GLU A 52 9.86 7.22 3.01
N ILE A 53 10.56 6.61 2.07
CA ILE A 53 11.65 5.68 2.37
C ILE A 53 12.82 6.06 1.49
N GLU A 54 13.92 6.45 2.10
CA GLU A 54 15.13 6.89 1.40
C GLU A 54 14.85 7.98 0.37
N GLY A 55 14.04 8.94 0.74
CA GLY A 55 13.71 10.09 -0.11
C GLY A 55 12.69 9.81 -1.20
N LYS A 56 12.12 8.61 -1.23
CA LYS A 56 11.12 8.21 -2.24
C LYS A 56 9.79 7.91 -1.57
N TRP A 57 8.70 8.35 -2.19
CA TRP A 57 7.37 8.10 -1.66
C TRP A 57 6.76 6.84 -2.25
N PHE A 58 6.11 6.07 -1.38
CA PHE A 58 5.45 4.80 -1.74
C PHE A 58 4.04 4.75 -1.18
N GLN A 59 3.19 4.00 -1.88
CA GLN A 59 1.85 3.70 -1.42
C GLN A 59 1.71 2.18 -1.29
N CYS A 60 1.09 1.75 -0.19
CA CYS A 60 0.69 0.36 0.01
C CYS A 60 -0.82 0.32 0.16
N VAL A 61 -1.50 -0.46 -0.67
CA VAL A 61 -2.93 -0.71 -0.53
C VAL A 61 -3.08 -2.07 0.12
N TYR A 62 -3.87 -2.14 1.19
CA TYR A 62 -4.11 -3.39 1.91
C TYR A 62 -5.54 -3.47 2.41
N THR A 63 -5.96 -4.67 2.78
CA THR A 63 -7.22 -4.91 3.49
C THR A 63 -6.93 -5.75 4.73
N LEU A 64 -7.74 -5.58 5.77
CA LEU A 64 -7.61 -6.40 6.98
C LEU A 64 -8.35 -7.72 6.79
N ARG A 65 -7.67 -8.82 7.10
CA ARG A 65 -8.26 -10.15 7.18
C ARG A 65 -7.97 -10.67 8.59
N GLY A 66 -8.93 -10.48 9.50
CA GLY A 66 -8.67 -10.66 10.91
C GLY A 66 -7.61 -9.66 11.38
N ASN A 67 -6.54 -10.14 11.98
CA ASN A 67 -5.42 -9.31 12.45
C ASN A 67 -4.29 -9.22 11.43
N VAL A 68 -4.48 -9.79 10.24
CA VAL A 68 -3.46 -9.82 9.19
C VAL A 68 -3.76 -8.72 8.18
N ARG A 69 -2.74 -7.95 7.83
CA ARG A 69 -2.83 -6.97 6.74
C ARG A 69 -2.49 -7.68 5.43
N HIS A 70 -3.52 -7.87 4.60
CA HIS A 70 -3.36 -8.51 3.30
C HIS A 70 -3.03 -7.45 2.26
N ILE A 71 -1.79 -7.48 1.76
CA ILE A 71 -1.27 -6.47 0.85
C ILE A 71 -1.76 -6.74 -0.57
N ILE A 72 -2.34 -5.74 -1.20
CA ILE A 72 -2.94 -5.84 -2.53
C ILE A 72 -2.01 -5.29 -3.60
N THR A 73 -1.41 -4.11 -3.35
CA THR A 73 -0.48 -3.50 -4.30
C THR A 73 0.49 -2.57 -3.56
N VAL A 74 1.69 -2.43 -4.12
CA VAL A 74 2.73 -1.53 -3.64
C VAL A 74 3.31 -0.80 -4.85
N HIS A 75 3.38 0.53 -4.81
CA HIS A 75 3.97 1.29 -5.90
C HIS A 75 4.52 2.63 -5.47
N ARG A 76 5.35 3.21 -6.31
CA ARG A 76 5.84 4.56 -6.14
C ARG A 76 4.70 5.55 -6.36
N ILE A 77 4.71 6.63 -5.60
CA ILE A 77 3.71 7.69 -5.71
C ILE A 77 4.40 9.04 -5.66
N ASN A 78 3.83 10.02 -6.34
CA ASN A 78 4.34 11.39 -6.34
C ASN A 78 4.01 12.06 -5.01
N GLU A 79 4.98 12.80 -4.44
CA GLU A 79 4.80 13.49 -3.16
C GLU A 79 3.61 14.45 -3.18
N LYS A 80 3.39 15.15 -4.29
CA LYS A 80 2.24 16.07 -4.40
C LYS A 80 0.92 15.34 -4.26
N ARG A 81 0.83 14.12 -4.80
CA ARG A 81 -0.38 13.29 -4.66
C ARG A 81 -0.58 12.85 -3.24
N VAL A 82 0.50 12.47 -2.54
CA VAL A 82 0.43 12.09 -1.13
C VAL A 82 -0.12 13.25 -0.31
N LYS A 83 0.44 14.45 -0.49
CA LYS A 83 0.01 15.64 0.23
C LYS A 83 -1.45 15.97 -0.06
N ARG A 84 -1.87 15.82 -1.31
CA ARG A 84 -3.27 16.04 -1.71
C ARG A 84 -4.21 15.08 -0.97
N TRP A 85 -3.85 13.80 -0.92
CA TRP A 85 -4.71 12.79 -0.27
C TRP A 85 -4.75 12.96 1.24
N LEU A 86 -3.62 13.24 1.88
CA LEU A 86 -3.53 13.35 3.34
C LEU A 86 -4.06 14.67 3.89
N SER A 87 -4.22 15.69 3.07
CA SER A 87 -4.74 17.00 3.51
C SER A 87 -6.25 17.14 3.36
N ARG A 88 -6.94 16.09 3.04
CA ARG A 88 -8.40 16.09 2.91
C ARG A 88 -9.09 16.03 4.26
#